data_611b68fc5a4dc532d4b6eee8d30675ba
#
_entry.id   611b68fc5a4dc532d4b6eee8d30675ba
#
_cell.length_a   1.000
_cell.length_b   1.000
_cell.length_c   1.000
_cell.angle_alpha   90.00
_cell.angle_beta   90.00
_cell.angle_gamma   90.00
#
_symmetry.space_group_name_H-M   'P 1'
#
loop_
_entity.id
_entity.type
_entity.pdbx_description
1 polymer ?
#
loop_
_entity_poly.entity_id
_entity_poly.type
_entity_poly.pdbx_seq_one_letter_code
_entity_poly.pdbx_strand_id
1 'polypeptide(L)'
;MEENTERNMNYMSKNDDRILELKKQIETKKKSISERKIRFSPETNCVLNMDGMAININVCSDDALLLLLIRLNSYLMSAVDLGMNDFEISGYSVTAWINDIKSKLEVSGLRKEESDLKRMESKLDKLLSDDKKTELEIDEIAAMLK
;
A
#
# COMPACT_ATOMS: atom_id res chain seq x y z
N MET A 1 39.87 -3.79 21.64
CA MET A 1 38.63 -3.12 22.02
C MET A 1 37.60 -3.10 20.92
N GLU A 2 37.95 -2.81 19.69
CA GLU A 2 37.07 -2.89 18.55
C GLU A 2 36.55 -4.28 18.27
N GLU A 3 37.38 -5.30 18.39
CA GLU A 3 37.00 -6.71 18.21
C GLU A 3 35.94 -7.20 19.21
N ASN A 4 36.01 -6.73 20.46
CA ASN A 4 35.00 -7.09 21.46
C ASN A 4 33.66 -6.40 21.23
N THR A 5 33.65 -5.21 20.68
CA THR A 5 32.42 -4.49 20.30
C THR A 5 31.78 -5.16 19.09
N GLU A 6 32.56 -5.57 18.10
CA GLU A 6 32.07 -6.30 16.94
C GLU A 6 31.52 -7.68 17.31
N ARG A 7 32.19 -8.41 18.23
CA ARG A 7 31.69 -9.71 18.73
C ARG A 7 30.40 -9.54 19.51
N ASN A 8 30.29 -8.53 20.35
CA ASN A 8 29.06 -8.23 21.08
C ASN A 8 27.93 -7.83 20.13
N MET A 9 28.23 -7.06 19.11
CA MET A 9 27.29 -6.73 18.03
C MET A 9 26.84 -7.98 17.28
N ASN A 10 27.75 -8.91 16.97
CA ASN A 10 27.43 -10.14 16.30
C ASN A 10 26.56 -11.09 17.14
N TYR A 11 26.73 -11.11 18.46
CA TYR A 11 25.90 -11.91 19.37
C TYR A 11 24.52 -11.32 19.65
N MET A 12 24.41 -10.01 19.71
CA MET A 12 23.12 -9.31 19.86
C MET A 12 22.39 -9.15 18.52
N SER A 13 23.05 -9.46 17.42
CA SER A 13 22.82 -8.82 16.14
C SER A 13 21.67 -9.34 15.32
N LYS A 14 21.20 -10.57 15.49
CA LYS A 14 20.15 -11.07 14.58
C LYS A 14 18.80 -10.41 14.82
N ASN A 15 18.43 -10.18 16.08
CA ASN A 15 17.21 -9.47 16.42
C ASN A 15 17.36 -7.96 16.29
N ASP A 16 18.51 -7.40 16.68
CA ASP A 16 18.78 -5.97 16.56
C ASP A 16 18.86 -5.53 15.10
N ASP A 17 19.49 -6.32 14.24
CA ASP A 17 19.54 -6.05 12.80
C ASP A 17 18.15 -6.13 12.14
N ARG A 18 17.34 -7.10 12.54
CA ARG A 18 15.95 -7.21 12.07
C ARG A 18 15.10 -6.05 12.52
N ILE A 19 15.25 -5.62 13.76
CA ILE A 19 14.55 -4.46 14.32
C ILE A 19 14.95 -3.19 13.58
N LEU A 20 16.25 -2.97 13.38
CA LEU A 20 16.77 -1.81 12.65
C LEU A 20 16.28 -1.77 11.20
N GLU A 21 16.36 -2.88 10.51
CA GLU A 21 15.90 -2.98 9.13
C GLU A 21 14.40 -2.76 9.02
N LEU A 22 13.62 -3.36 9.93
CA LEU A 22 12.17 -3.19 9.97
C LEU A 22 11.78 -1.74 10.28
N LYS A 23 12.47 -1.07 11.19
CA LYS A 23 12.28 0.36 11.46
C LYS A 23 12.54 1.21 10.22
N LYS A 24 13.61 0.93 9.48
CA LYS A 24 13.92 1.63 8.22
C LYS A 24 12.83 1.42 7.17
N GLN A 25 12.35 0.20 7.02
CA GLN A 25 11.27 -0.13 6.09
C GLN A 25 9.97 0.58 6.47
N ILE A 26 9.64 0.62 7.75
CA ILE A 26 8.47 1.34 8.27
C ILE A 26 8.56 2.82 7.97
N GLU A 27 9.70 3.46 8.25
CA GLU A 27 9.90 4.89 7.97
C GLU A 27 9.81 5.21 6.49
N THR A 28 10.44 4.40 5.64
CA THR A 28 10.38 4.55 4.19
C THR A 28 8.94 4.43 3.69
N LYS A 29 8.20 3.47 4.21
CA LYS A 29 6.80 3.26 3.84
C LYS A 29 5.90 4.37 4.33
N LYS A 30 6.06 4.85 5.57
CA LYS A 30 5.36 6.02 6.10
C LYS A 30 5.58 7.26 5.25
N LYS A 31 6.81 7.51 4.85
CA LYS A 31 7.17 8.63 3.99
C LYS A 31 6.49 8.52 2.62
N SER A 32 6.56 7.36 2.01
CA SER A 32 5.91 7.08 0.73
C SER A 32 4.41 7.28 0.80
N ILE A 33 3.75 6.79 1.86
CA ILE A 33 2.31 6.96 2.08
C ILE A 33 1.95 8.42 2.30
N SER A 34 2.73 9.16 3.10
CA SER A 34 2.46 10.57 3.38
C SER A 34 2.62 11.47 2.16
N GLU A 35 3.52 11.13 1.25
CA GLU A 35 3.72 11.84 -0.02
C GLU A 35 2.58 11.58 -1.00
N ARG A 36 1.85 10.47 -0.86
CA ARG A 36 0.75 10.08 -1.73
C ARG A 36 -0.62 10.43 -1.15
N LYS A 37 -0.82 11.59 -0.57
CA LYS A 37 -2.14 12.01 -0.07
C LYS A 37 -3.14 12.16 -1.22
N ILE A 38 -3.69 11.05 -1.65
CA ILE A 38 -4.68 11.01 -2.72
C ILE A 38 -6.07 10.92 -2.09
N ARG A 39 -6.87 11.94 -2.34
CA ARG A 39 -8.30 11.90 -2.08
C ARG A 39 -8.99 11.53 -3.38
N PHE A 40 -9.91 10.58 -3.29
CA PHE A 40 -10.77 10.27 -4.41
C PHE A 40 -11.77 11.42 -4.62
N SER A 41 -11.54 12.19 -5.68
CA SER A 41 -12.43 13.26 -6.10
C SER A 41 -12.90 12.95 -7.54
N PRO A 42 -14.07 12.31 -7.69
CA PRO A 42 -14.51 11.86 -9.01
C PRO A 42 -14.93 13.01 -9.92
N GLU A 43 -14.60 12.88 -11.19
CA GLU A 43 -15.08 13.76 -12.26
C GLU A 43 -16.46 13.34 -12.76
N THR A 44 -16.85 12.08 -12.55
CA THR A 44 -18.12 11.48 -12.97
C THR A 44 -19.03 11.22 -11.78
N ASN A 45 -20.25 10.74 -12.05
CA ASN A 45 -21.19 10.29 -11.01
C ASN A 45 -20.89 8.86 -10.50
N CYS A 46 -19.80 8.23 -10.95
CA CYS A 46 -19.38 6.88 -10.59
C CYS A 46 -20.31 5.74 -11.02
N VAL A 47 -21.36 6.00 -11.77
CA VAL A 47 -22.26 4.98 -12.32
C VAL A 47 -22.16 4.99 -13.83
N LEU A 48 -21.46 4.00 -14.37
CA LEU A 48 -21.25 3.84 -15.79
C LEU A 48 -22.27 2.87 -16.37
N ASN A 49 -23.08 3.35 -17.32
CA ASN A 49 -23.97 2.48 -18.10
C ASN A 49 -23.30 2.12 -19.43
N MET A 50 -22.99 0.86 -19.59
CA MET A 50 -22.31 0.34 -20.77
C MET A 50 -22.88 -1.03 -21.13
N ASP A 51 -23.19 -1.24 -22.39
CA ASP A 51 -23.76 -2.51 -22.90
C ASP A 51 -25.02 -2.97 -22.14
N GLY A 52 -25.87 -2.04 -21.73
CA GLY A 52 -27.09 -2.32 -20.98
C GLY A 52 -26.88 -2.68 -19.51
N MET A 53 -25.67 -2.58 -19.02
CA MET A 53 -25.33 -2.81 -17.61
C MET A 53 -24.93 -1.51 -16.92
N ALA A 54 -25.44 -1.34 -15.69
CA ALA A 54 -25.00 -0.26 -14.81
C ALA A 54 -23.85 -0.76 -13.93
N ILE A 55 -22.71 -0.10 -14.04
CA ILE A 55 -21.50 -0.42 -13.27
C ILE A 55 -21.23 0.72 -12.30
N ASN A 56 -21.27 0.43 -11.01
CA ASN A 56 -20.89 1.39 -9.98
C ASN A 56 -19.41 1.17 -9.60
N ILE A 57 -18.55 2.11 -9.98
CA ILE A 57 -17.12 1.98 -9.74
C ILE A 57 -16.76 2.00 -8.26
N ASN A 58 -17.61 2.53 -7.39
CA ASN A 58 -17.38 2.55 -5.94
C ASN A 58 -17.46 1.16 -5.29
N VAL A 59 -18.19 0.23 -5.90
CA VAL A 59 -18.38 -1.12 -5.36
C VAL A 59 -17.65 -2.19 -6.16
N CYS A 60 -16.95 -1.82 -7.22
CA CYS A 60 -16.15 -2.76 -8.01
C CYS A 60 -14.90 -3.20 -7.25
N SER A 61 -14.53 -4.48 -7.46
CA SER A 61 -13.19 -4.95 -7.04
C SER A 61 -12.10 -4.31 -7.88
N ASP A 62 -10.87 -4.36 -7.40
CA ASP A 62 -9.71 -3.85 -8.15
C ASP A 62 -9.55 -4.54 -9.51
N ASP A 63 -9.77 -5.85 -9.55
CA ASP A 63 -9.71 -6.63 -10.79
C ASP A 63 -10.78 -6.19 -11.79
N ALA A 64 -12.00 -5.95 -11.33
CA ALA A 64 -13.09 -5.45 -12.16
C ALA A 64 -12.78 -4.03 -12.69
N LEU A 65 -12.24 -3.17 -11.86
CA LEU A 65 -11.80 -1.82 -12.25
C LEU A 65 -10.68 -1.87 -13.29
N LEU A 66 -9.73 -2.76 -13.13
CA LEU A 66 -8.62 -2.92 -14.07
C LEU A 66 -9.13 -3.39 -15.44
N LEU A 67 -10.03 -4.37 -15.47
CA LEU A 67 -10.63 -4.85 -16.71
C LEU A 67 -11.46 -3.75 -17.41
N LEU A 68 -12.19 -2.96 -16.62
CA LEU A 68 -12.94 -1.83 -17.15
C LEU A 68 -12.00 -0.75 -17.70
N LEU A 69 -10.90 -0.47 -17.02
CA LEU A 69 -9.88 0.47 -17.49
C LEU A 69 -9.28 0.06 -18.83
N ILE A 70 -8.97 -1.22 -19.00
CA ILE A 70 -8.46 -1.78 -20.25
C ILE A 70 -9.48 -1.60 -21.37
N ARG A 71 -10.75 -1.87 -21.12
CA ARG A 71 -11.83 -1.70 -22.10
C ARG A 71 -11.96 -0.23 -22.50
N LEU A 72 -12.01 0.69 -21.55
CA LEU A 72 -12.17 2.11 -21.82
C LEU A 72 -10.97 2.68 -22.59
N ASN A 73 -9.76 2.29 -22.26
CA ASN A 73 -8.57 2.66 -23.03
C ASN A 73 -8.64 2.15 -24.46
N SER A 74 -9.10 0.92 -24.65
CA SER A 74 -9.29 0.32 -25.98
C SER A 74 -10.31 1.07 -26.81
N TYR A 75 -11.43 1.46 -26.21
CA TYR A 75 -12.47 2.25 -26.88
C TYR A 75 -11.94 3.64 -27.25
N LEU A 76 -11.20 4.29 -26.37
CA LEU A 76 -10.60 5.59 -26.63
C LEU A 76 -9.60 5.54 -27.78
N MET A 77 -8.74 4.53 -27.81
CA MET A 77 -7.80 4.30 -28.91
C MET A 77 -8.52 4.09 -30.25
N SER A 78 -9.59 3.29 -30.25
CA SER A 78 -10.42 3.08 -31.44
C SER A 78 -11.07 4.37 -31.92
N ALA A 79 -11.55 5.20 -30.99
CA ALA A 79 -12.13 6.50 -31.32
C ALA A 79 -11.12 7.43 -31.96
N VAL A 80 -9.88 7.49 -31.44
CA VAL A 80 -8.79 8.26 -32.00
C VAL A 80 -8.45 7.80 -33.40
N ASP A 81 -8.42 6.50 -33.66
CA ASP A 81 -8.17 5.92 -34.99
C ASP A 81 -9.27 6.31 -36.00
N LEU A 82 -10.50 6.54 -35.53
CA LEU A 82 -11.61 7.03 -36.33
C LEU A 82 -11.67 8.56 -36.46
N GLY A 83 -10.65 9.26 -35.93
CA GLY A 83 -10.58 10.72 -35.99
C GLY A 83 -11.32 11.44 -34.88
N MET A 84 -11.73 10.74 -33.83
CA MET A 84 -12.37 11.31 -32.65
C MET A 84 -11.33 11.44 -31.52
N ASN A 85 -11.27 12.60 -30.87
CA ASN A 85 -10.34 12.80 -29.75
C ASN A 85 -10.84 12.14 -28.47
N ASP A 86 -12.15 12.15 -28.25
CA ASP A 86 -12.84 11.59 -27.10
C ASP A 86 -14.31 11.43 -27.43
N PHE A 87 -15.04 10.72 -26.60
CA PHE A 87 -16.50 10.62 -26.70
C PHE A 87 -17.11 10.43 -25.32
N GLU A 88 -18.41 10.59 -25.21
CA GLU A 88 -19.11 10.49 -23.93
C GLU A 88 -19.81 9.14 -23.76
N ILE A 89 -19.74 8.61 -22.54
CA ILE A 89 -20.55 7.48 -22.09
C ILE A 89 -21.27 7.92 -20.82
N SER A 90 -22.58 7.71 -20.76
CA SER A 90 -23.40 8.07 -19.58
C SER A 90 -23.25 9.56 -19.17
N GLY A 91 -23.06 10.44 -20.15
CA GLY A 91 -22.97 11.89 -19.93
C GLY A 91 -21.59 12.43 -19.56
N TYR A 92 -20.59 11.57 -19.49
CA TYR A 92 -19.21 11.97 -19.16
C TYR A 92 -18.23 11.44 -20.19
N SER A 93 -17.14 12.17 -20.42
CA SER A 93 -16.11 11.73 -21.37
C SER A 93 -15.44 10.43 -20.93
N VAL A 94 -14.97 9.65 -21.88
CA VAL A 94 -14.23 8.40 -21.59
C VAL A 94 -12.98 8.72 -20.78
N THR A 95 -12.29 9.83 -21.06
CA THR A 95 -11.14 10.28 -20.29
C THR A 95 -11.49 10.52 -18.83
N ALA A 96 -12.66 11.12 -18.53
CA ALA A 96 -13.13 11.33 -17.17
C ALA A 96 -13.36 9.99 -16.43
N TRP A 97 -13.97 9.03 -17.09
CA TRP A 97 -14.14 7.67 -16.54
C TRP A 97 -12.80 6.99 -16.27
N ILE A 98 -11.86 7.09 -17.20
CA ILE A 98 -10.51 6.54 -17.04
C ILE A 98 -9.81 7.16 -15.83
N ASN A 99 -9.88 8.47 -15.69
CA ASN A 99 -9.27 9.19 -14.55
C ASN A 99 -9.87 8.75 -13.23
N ASP A 100 -11.19 8.59 -13.15
CA ASP A 100 -11.87 8.14 -11.94
C ASP A 100 -11.47 6.71 -11.56
N ILE A 101 -11.39 5.82 -12.52
CA ILE A 101 -10.97 4.43 -12.28
C ILE A 101 -9.52 4.37 -11.84
N LYS A 102 -8.63 5.12 -12.48
CA LYS A 102 -7.22 5.20 -12.06
C LYS A 102 -7.09 5.73 -10.64
N SER A 103 -7.82 6.80 -10.30
CA SER A 103 -7.83 7.37 -8.95
C SER A 103 -8.33 6.37 -7.92
N LYS A 104 -9.36 5.61 -8.26
CA LYS A 104 -9.92 4.58 -7.38
C LYS A 104 -8.90 3.46 -7.11
N LEU A 105 -8.19 3.02 -8.16
CA LEU A 105 -7.14 2.02 -8.03
C LEU A 105 -5.94 2.54 -7.21
N GLU A 106 -5.58 3.80 -7.36
CA GLU A 106 -4.52 4.43 -6.55
C GLU A 106 -4.90 4.49 -5.07
N VAL A 107 -6.13 4.88 -4.74
CA VAL A 107 -6.64 4.89 -3.37
C VAL A 107 -6.66 3.48 -2.78
N SER A 108 -7.06 2.49 -3.55
CA SER A 108 -7.04 1.09 -3.14
C SER A 108 -5.61 0.60 -2.88
N GLY A 109 -4.67 0.95 -3.75
CA GLY A 109 -3.25 0.67 -3.55
C GLY A 109 -2.69 1.30 -2.28
N LEU A 110 -3.06 2.54 -2.00
CA LEU A 110 -2.67 3.25 -0.78
C LEU A 110 -3.22 2.55 0.48
N ARG A 111 -4.46 2.12 0.46
CA ARG A 111 -5.07 1.35 1.57
C ARG A 111 -4.34 0.04 1.83
N LYS A 112 -3.92 -0.65 0.78
CA LYS A 112 -3.10 -1.86 0.90
C LYS A 112 -1.75 -1.56 1.54
N GLU A 113 -1.09 -0.49 1.13
CA GLU A 113 0.18 -0.05 1.72
C GLU A 113 0.03 0.33 3.18
N GLU A 114 -1.06 1.02 3.55
CA GLU A 114 -1.37 1.33 4.95
C GLU A 114 -1.60 0.08 5.78
N SER A 115 -2.30 -0.92 5.23
CA SER A 115 -2.51 -2.22 5.88
C SER A 115 -1.19 -2.96 6.07
N ASP A 116 -0.31 -2.96 5.06
CA ASP A 116 1.02 -3.54 5.16
C ASP A 116 1.88 -2.83 6.21
N LEU A 117 1.78 -1.51 6.28
CA LEU A 117 2.46 -0.72 7.32
C LEU A 117 2.03 -1.14 8.72
N LYS A 118 0.72 -1.30 8.94
CA LYS A 118 0.18 -1.78 10.23
C LYS A 118 0.71 -3.17 10.59
N ARG A 119 0.81 -4.07 9.62
CA ARG A 119 1.41 -5.40 9.83
C ARG A 119 2.89 -5.29 10.22
N MET A 120 3.63 -4.43 9.57
CA MET A 120 5.05 -4.19 9.88
C MET A 120 5.22 -3.61 11.29
N GLU A 121 4.38 -2.65 11.67
CA GLU A 121 4.38 -2.06 13.01
C GLU A 121 4.05 -3.11 14.09
N SER A 122 3.05 -3.96 13.84
CA SER A 122 2.69 -5.05 14.74
C SER A 122 3.83 -6.07 14.89
N LYS A 123 4.51 -6.38 13.80
CA LYS A 123 5.68 -7.26 13.82
C LYS A 123 6.84 -6.66 14.61
N LEU A 124 7.07 -5.36 14.46
CA LEU A 124 8.08 -4.63 15.24
C LEU A 124 7.76 -4.68 16.73
N ASP A 125 6.52 -4.40 17.12
CA ASP A 125 6.09 -4.44 18.52
C ASP A 125 6.30 -5.83 19.12
N LYS A 126 6.00 -6.88 18.36
CA LYS A 126 6.22 -8.25 18.79
C LYS A 126 7.70 -8.55 19.02
N LEU A 127 8.57 -8.12 18.11
CA LEU A 127 10.02 -8.29 18.24
C LEU A 127 10.58 -7.54 19.45
N LEU A 128 10.10 -6.33 19.70
CA LEU A 128 10.48 -5.53 20.87
C LEU A 128 10.02 -6.18 22.17
N SER A 129 8.82 -6.76 22.21
CA SER A 129 8.30 -7.47 23.36
C SER A 129 9.08 -8.75 23.65
N ASP A 130 9.47 -9.48 22.63
CA ASP A 130 10.29 -10.69 22.78
C ASP A 130 11.69 -10.35 23.34
N ASP A 131 12.30 -9.26 22.89
CA ASP A 131 13.58 -8.78 23.43
C ASP A 131 13.47 -8.38 24.89
N LYS A 132 12.41 -7.70 25.30
CA LYS A 132 12.15 -7.36 26.68
C LYS A 132 11.97 -8.61 27.56
N LYS A 133 11.28 -9.62 27.08
CA LYS A 133 11.14 -10.89 27.79
C LYS A 133 12.47 -11.57 27.99
N THR A 134 13.31 -11.60 27.00
CA THR A 134 14.66 -12.17 27.06
C THR A 134 15.52 -11.43 28.08
N GLU A 135 15.50 -10.12 28.10
CA GLU A 135 16.20 -9.30 29.08
C GLU A 135 15.75 -9.60 30.53
N LEU A 136 14.45 -9.68 30.73
CA LEU A 136 13.87 -10.01 32.04
C LEU A 136 14.26 -11.41 32.51
N GLU A 137 14.27 -12.39 31.62
CA GLU A 137 14.71 -13.76 31.92
C GLU A 137 16.20 -13.80 32.32
N ILE A 138 17.04 -13.06 31.62
CA ILE A 138 18.47 -12.93 31.92
C ILE A 138 18.67 -12.28 33.27
N ASP A 139 17.95 -11.21 33.57
CA ASP A 139 17.99 -10.51 34.85
C ASP A 139 17.55 -11.41 36.02
N GLU A 140 16.50 -12.20 35.83
CA GLU A 140 16.04 -13.18 36.81
C GLU A 140 17.09 -14.26 37.07
N ILE A 141 17.72 -14.80 36.04
CA ILE A 141 18.79 -15.78 36.15
C ILE A 141 20.00 -15.17 36.87
N ALA A 142 20.37 -13.96 36.53
CA ALA A 142 21.46 -13.23 37.22
C ALA A 142 21.15 -13.00 38.69
N ALA A 143 19.91 -12.69 39.04
CA ALA A 143 19.47 -12.54 40.41
C ALA A 143 19.51 -13.87 41.18
N MET A 144 19.21 -14.99 40.54
CA MET A 144 19.27 -16.33 41.17
C MET A 144 20.72 -16.79 41.44
N LEU A 145 21.68 -16.32 40.66
CA LEU A 145 23.08 -16.69 40.80
C LEU A 145 23.84 -15.88 41.84
N LYS A 146 23.22 -14.88 42.38
CA LYS A 146 23.75 -14.13 43.53
C LYS A 146 23.30 -14.76 44.84
#